data_010cbcaabe1a363536f80a3f81c66e83
#
_entry.id   010cbcaabe1a363536f80a3f81c66e83
#
_cell.length_a   1.000
_cell.length_b   1.000
_cell.length_c   1.000
_cell.angle_alpha   90.00
_cell.angle_beta   90.00
_cell.angle_gamma   90.00
#
_symmetry.space_group_name_H-M   'P 1'
#
loop_
_entity.id
_entity.type
_entity.pdbx_description
1 polymer ?
#
loop_
_entity_poly.entity_id
_entity_poly.type
_entity_poly.pdbx_seq_one_letter_code
_entity_poly.pdbx_strand_id
1 'polypeptide(L)'
;MIIYGKQIVLYVLEKHQDLIEEIFLSKEIDSKLFSRFAKLNKKIHKVDNQKAQALAKGGNHQGLILKLSDYHYTPLKDIKNMNFILVLDGLTDVGNIGAIARTAYSLGVDGMIAADIKTISNSGTIRTSAGALLDLPFAIHPRSVDLASELIDAGFTLIGATMDG
;
A
#
# COMPACT_ATOMS: atom_id res chain seq x y z
N MET A 1 4.29 -7.14 8.28
CA MET A 1 2.92 -6.85 7.75
C MET A 1 2.43 -8.00 6.88
N ILE A 2 1.12 -8.34 6.86
CA ILE A 2 0.56 -9.45 6.04
C ILE A 2 -0.18 -8.89 4.83
N ILE A 3 0.16 -9.40 3.64
CA ILE A 3 -0.61 -9.20 2.41
C ILE A 3 -1.01 -10.56 1.82
N TYR A 4 -2.07 -10.57 1.04
CA TYR A 4 -2.59 -11.81 0.46
C TYR A 4 -3.38 -11.58 -0.83
N GLY A 5 -3.50 -12.63 -1.63
CA GLY A 5 -4.17 -12.64 -2.93
C GLY A 5 -3.18 -12.62 -4.10
N LYS A 6 -3.58 -13.25 -5.21
CA LYS A 6 -2.67 -13.54 -6.32
C LYS A 6 -2.03 -12.29 -6.93
N GLN A 7 -2.84 -11.27 -7.22
CA GLN A 7 -2.36 -10.07 -7.90
C GLN A 7 -1.26 -9.35 -7.12
N ILE A 8 -1.53 -9.03 -5.86
CA ILE A 8 -0.58 -8.27 -5.04
C ILE A 8 0.66 -9.09 -4.70
N VAL A 9 0.52 -10.40 -4.50
CA VAL A 9 1.67 -11.29 -4.26
C VAL A 9 2.59 -11.34 -5.47
N LEU A 10 2.04 -11.44 -6.68
CA LEU A 10 2.83 -11.41 -7.91
C LEU A 10 3.50 -10.06 -8.13
N TYR A 11 2.82 -8.96 -7.84
CA TYR A 11 3.38 -7.62 -7.92
C TYR A 11 4.59 -7.46 -7.00
N VAL A 12 4.45 -7.84 -5.72
CA VAL A 12 5.55 -7.77 -4.74
C VAL A 12 6.69 -8.71 -5.13
N LEU A 13 6.38 -9.91 -5.62
CA LEU A 13 7.39 -10.85 -6.12
C LEU A 13 8.16 -10.31 -7.33
N GLU A 14 7.57 -9.43 -8.11
CA GLU A 14 8.21 -8.84 -9.29
C GLU A 14 9.04 -7.60 -8.95
N LYS A 15 8.51 -6.71 -8.10
CA LYS A 15 9.08 -5.38 -7.89
C LYS A 15 9.67 -5.12 -6.49
N HIS A 16 9.27 -5.90 -5.49
CA HIS A 16 9.57 -5.62 -4.09
C HIS A 16 9.99 -6.89 -3.32
N GLN A 17 10.85 -7.72 -3.92
CA GLN A 17 11.29 -8.98 -3.31
C GLN A 17 12.02 -8.78 -1.99
N ASP A 18 12.71 -7.67 -1.84
CA ASP A 18 13.43 -7.25 -0.64
C ASP A 18 12.52 -7.08 0.58
N LEU A 19 11.26 -6.74 0.36
CA LEU A 19 10.26 -6.60 1.44
C LEU A 19 9.76 -7.95 1.96
N ILE A 20 9.97 -9.06 1.24
CA ILE A 20 9.43 -10.37 1.61
C ILE A 20 10.24 -10.97 2.75
N GLU A 21 9.58 -11.27 3.87
CA GLU A 21 10.16 -11.98 5.01
C GLU A 21 9.83 -13.46 5.01
N GLU A 22 8.55 -13.79 4.84
CA GLU A 22 8.05 -15.17 4.85
C GLU A 22 6.94 -15.37 3.80
N ILE A 23 6.79 -16.60 3.32
CA ILE A 23 5.82 -16.99 2.31
C ILE A 23 4.92 -18.08 2.89
N PHE A 24 3.59 -17.97 2.74
CA PHE A 24 2.63 -18.97 3.19
C PHE A 24 1.78 -19.42 2.01
N LEU A 25 1.76 -20.75 1.81
CA LEU A 25 1.03 -21.39 0.73
C LEU A 25 -0.02 -22.34 1.32
N SER A 26 -1.29 -22.12 1.04
CA SER A 26 -2.38 -23.01 1.47
C SER A 26 -2.96 -23.86 0.34
N LYS A 27 -2.44 -23.69 -0.88
CA LYS A 27 -2.78 -24.49 -2.06
C LYS A 27 -1.53 -24.81 -2.84
N GLU A 28 -1.60 -25.82 -3.67
CA GLU A 28 -0.58 -26.06 -4.68
C GLU A 28 -0.56 -24.91 -5.69
N ILE A 29 0.63 -24.50 -6.06
CA ILE A 29 0.90 -23.48 -7.06
C ILE A 29 1.72 -24.08 -8.19
N ASP A 30 1.71 -23.43 -9.35
CA ASP A 30 2.49 -23.90 -10.48
C ASP A 30 4.01 -23.90 -10.16
N SER A 31 4.74 -24.81 -10.82
CA SER A 31 6.16 -25.03 -10.57
C SER A 31 7.03 -23.80 -10.86
N LYS A 32 6.64 -22.97 -11.81
CA LYS A 32 7.37 -21.73 -12.17
C LYS A 32 7.26 -20.72 -11.03
N LEU A 33 6.05 -20.53 -10.50
CA LEU A 33 5.83 -19.61 -9.38
C LEU A 33 6.54 -20.12 -8.12
N PHE A 34 6.46 -21.45 -7.84
CA PHE A 34 7.19 -22.03 -6.71
C PHE A 34 8.70 -21.83 -6.82
N SER A 35 9.27 -22.03 -8.02
CA SER A 35 10.69 -21.81 -8.27
C SER A 35 11.12 -20.35 -8.06
N ARG A 36 10.24 -19.38 -8.38
CA ARG A 36 10.50 -17.96 -8.09
C ARG A 36 10.58 -17.72 -6.59
N PHE A 37 9.64 -18.26 -5.81
CA PHE A 37 9.69 -18.17 -4.34
C PHE A 37 10.91 -18.83 -3.74
N ALA A 38 11.27 -20.03 -4.22
CA ALA A 38 12.43 -20.78 -3.72
C ALA A 38 13.74 -20.02 -3.92
N LYS A 39 13.88 -19.25 -5.00
CA LYS A 39 15.08 -18.43 -5.30
C LYS A 39 15.28 -17.28 -4.31
N LEU A 40 14.25 -16.88 -3.57
CA LEU A 40 14.37 -15.78 -2.60
C LEU A 40 15.12 -16.16 -1.32
N ASN A 41 15.37 -17.45 -1.10
CA ASN A 41 15.96 -17.97 0.14
C ASN A 41 15.19 -17.53 1.41
N LYS A 42 13.87 -17.35 1.29
CA LYS A 42 12.97 -17.03 2.38
C LYS A 42 12.21 -18.27 2.83
N LYS A 43 11.75 -18.26 4.07
CA LYS A 43 11.00 -19.40 4.62
C LYS A 43 9.65 -19.55 3.93
N ILE A 44 9.38 -20.73 3.38
CA ILE A 44 8.11 -21.10 2.75
C ILE A 44 7.38 -22.05 3.71
N HIS A 45 6.18 -21.64 4.12
CA HIS A 45 5.31 -22.43 4.98
C HIS A 45 4.16 -23.02 4.16
N LYS A 46 4.02 -24.34 4.17
CA LYS A 46 2.77 -24.97 3.75
C LYS A 46 1.81 -24.93 4.94
N VAL A 47 0.66 -24.34 4.77
CA VAL A 47 -0.34 -24.14 5.81
C VAL A 47 -1.70 -24.68 5.35
N ASP A 48 -2.54 -25.08 6.30
CA ASP A 48 -3.93 -25.42 6.00
C ASP A 48 -4.77 -24.18 5.73
N ASN A 49 -6.00 -24.40 5.26
CA ASN A 49 -6.91 -23.28 4.95
C ASN A 49 -7.33 -22.52 6.20
N GLN A 50 -7.43 -23.16 7.36
CA GLN A 50 -7.81 -22.49 8.60
C GLN A 50 -6.75 -21.47 9.02
N LYS A 51 -5.49 -21.87 9.02
CA LYS A 51 -4.37 -20.98 9.32
C LYS A 51 -4.24 -19.85 8.29
N ALA A 52 -4.44 -20.16 7.00
CA ALA A 52 -4.44 -19.16 5.94
C ALA A 52 -5.55 -18.13 6.11
N GLN A 53 -6.76 -18.57 6.45
CA GLN A 53 -7.89 -17.66 6.74
C GLN A 53 -7.62 -16.79 7.96
N ALA A 54 -7.01 -17.35 9.00
CA ALA A 54 -6.61 -16.56 10.19
C ALA A 54 -5.59 -15.48 9.83
N LEU A 55 -4.54 -15.81 9.05
CA LEU A 55 -3.55 -14.85 8.58
C LEU A 55 -4.17 -13.75 7.70
N ALA A 56 -5.09 -14.11 6.81
CA ALA A 56 -5.79 -13.19 5.92
C ALA A 56 -6.98 -12.49 6.60
N LYS A 57 -7.24 -12.74 7.88
CA LYS A 57 -8.38 -12.20 8.64
C LYS A 57 -9.72 -12.38 7.90
N GLY A 58 -9.94 -13.58 7.37
CA GLY A 58 -11.14 -13.92 6.61
C GLY A 58 -11.18 -13.43 5.17
N GLY A 59 -10.14 -12.75 4.68
CA GLY A 59 -10.08 -12.25 3.31
C GLY A 59 -9.80 -13.32 2.27
N ASN A 60 -10.06 -13.01 1.00
CA ASN A 60 -9.82 -13.92 -0.13
C ASN A 60 -8.32 -14.02 -0.46
N HIS A 61 -7.61 -14.93 0.20
CA HIS A 61 -6.17 -15.11 0.04
C HIS A 61 -5.76 -15.91 -1.20
N GLN A 62 -6.68 -16.62 -1.83
CA GLN A 62 -6.42 -17.41 -3.06
C GLN A 62 -5.26 -18.43 -2.91
N GLY A 63 -4.92 -18.81 -1.69
CA GLY A 63 -3.82 -19.72 -1.38
C GLY A 63 -2.44 -19.09 -1.26
N LEU A 64 -2.32 -17.76 -1.47
CA LEU A 64 -1.07 -17.02 -1.50
C LEU A 64 -1.07 -15.90 -0.45
N ILE A 65 -0.12 -15.95 0.48
CA ILE A 65 0.05 -14.97 1.55
C ILE A 65 1.55 -14.67 1.70
N LEU A 66 1.90 -13.41 1.84
CA LEU A 66 3.25 -12.97 2.17
C LEU A 66 3.25 -12.22 3.50
N LYS A 67 4.29 -12.46 4.29
CA LYS A 67 4.70 -11.56 5.35
C LYS A 67 5.76 -10.64 4.81
N LEU A 68 5.49 -9.36 4.85
CA LEU A 68 6.41 -8.30 4.45
C LEU A 68 6.96 -7.60 5.68
N SER A 69 8.11 -6.94 5.53
CA SER A 69 8.61 -5.94 6.47
C SER A 69 7.55 -4.84 6.71
N ASP A 70 7.73 -4.07 7.76
CA ASP A 70 6.80 -3.00 8.08
C ASP A 70 6.84 -1.88 7.04
N TYR A 71 5.66 -1.33 6.77
CA TYR A 71 5.52 -0.19 5.87
C TYR A 71 5.94 1.10 6.58
N HIS A 72 6.75 1.90 5.91
CA HIS A 72 7.17 3.20 6.41
C HIS A 72 6.59 4.31 5.55
N TYR A 73 5.92 5.26 6.20
CA TYR A 73 5.44 6.46 5.52
C TYR A 73 6.61 7.30 5.03
N THR A 74 6.43 7.93 3.88
CA THR A 74 7.38 8.93 3.39
C THR A 74 7.37 10.15 4.31
N PRO A 75 8.52 10.62 4.79
CA PRO A 75 8.58 11.83 5.58
C PRO A 75 7.96 13.03 4.83
N LEU A 76 7.15 13.83 5.53
CA LEU A 76 6.47 14.97 4.92
C LEU A 76 7.44 15.96 4.26
N LYS A 77 8.62 16.15 4.86
CA LYS A 77 9.71 16.98 4.30
C LYS A 77 10.12 16.55 2.90
N ASP A 78 10.10 15.24 2.62
CA ASP A 78 10.49 14.71 1.31
C ASP A 78 9.36 14.92 0.29
N ILE A 79 8.10 14.75 0.71
CA ILE A 79 6.92 15.03 -0.13
C ILE A 79 6.84 16.53 -0.49
N LYS A 80 7.19 17.42 0.43
CA LYS A 80 7.22 18.89 0.16
C LYS A 80 8.22 19.32 -0.93
N ASN A 81 9.14 18.45 -1.32
CA ASN A 81 10.07 18.70 -2.44
C ASN A 81 9.57 18.19 -3.78
N MET A 82 8.34 17.64 -3.84
CA MET A 82 7.72 17.14 -5.05
C MET A 82 6.93 18.24 -5.77
N ASN A 83 6.56 18.00 -7.04
CA ASN A 83 5.87 19.01 -7.84
C ASN A 83 4.35 18.87 -7.79
N PHE A 84 3.84 17.66 -7.80
CA PHE A 84 2.41 17.37 -7.81
C PHE A 84 2.02 16.39 -6.70
N ILE A 85 1.29 16.90 -5.71
CA ILE A 85 0.85 16.15 -4.53
C ILE A 85 -0.67 16.06 -4.52
N LEU A 86 -1.20 14.89 -4.26
CA LEU A 86 -2.62 14.68 -3.99
C LEU A 86 -2.87 14.59 -2.49
N VAL A 87 -3.74 15.45 -1.97
CA VAL A 87 -4.18 15.42 -0.58
C VAL A 87 -5.58 14.85 -0.48
N LEU A 88 -5.78 13.83 0.35
CA LEU A 88 -7.06 13.24 0.68
C LEU A 88 -7.49 13.76 2.05
N ASP A 89 -8.48 14.64 2.08
CA ASP A 89 -8.93 15.29 3.31
C ASP A 89 -10.06 14.48 3.97
N GLY A 90 -9.84 14.02 5.20
CA GLY A 90 -10.81 13.28 6.01
C GLY A 90 -11.24 11.92 5.46
N LEU A 91 -10.59 11.40 4.42
CA LEU A 91 -10.94 10.12 3.82
C LEU A 91 -10.35 8.96 4.62
N THR A 92 -11.20 8.10 5.18
CA THR A 92 -10.80 6.99 6.06
C THR A 92 -11.01 5.61 5.45
N ASP A 93 -11.82 5.49 4.40
CA ASP A 93 -12.11 4.22 3.75
C ASP A 93 -10.91 3.70 2.98
N VAL A 94 -10.40 2.54 3.41
CA VAL A 94 -9.20 1.89 2.86
C VAL A 94 -9.37 1.51 1.39
N GLY A 95 -10.58 1.13 0.98
CA GLY A 95 -10.90 0.78 -0.40
C GLY A 95 -10.78 1.99 -1.32
N ASN A 96 -11.35 3.11 -0.91
CA ASN A 96 -11.31 4.36 -1.66
C ASN A 96 -9.88 4.92 -1.73
N ILE A 97 -9.18 4.98 -0.60
CA ILE A 97 -7.78 5.43 -0.57
C ILE A 97 -6.91 4.59 -1.50
N GLY A 98 -7.06 3.26 -1.46
CA GLY A 98 -6.32 2.37 -2.35
C GLY A 98 -6.66 2.54 -3.83
N ALA A 99 -7.93 2.72 -4.18
CA ALA A 99 -8.35 2.98 -5.55
C ALA A 99 -7.80 4.32 -6.08
N ILE A 100 -7.83 5.36 -5.25
CA ILE A 100 -7.26 6.67 -5.58
C ILE A 100 -5.74 6.56 -5.72
N ALA A 101 -5.05 5.88 -4.81
CA ALA A 101 -3.60 5.68 -4.87
C ALA A 101 -3.18 5.00 -6.18
N ARG A 102 -3.91 3.97 -6.61
CA ARG A 102 -3.67 3.30 -7.90
C ARG A 102 -3.83 4.23 -9.08
N THR A 103 -4.88 5.04 -9.08
CA THR A 103 -5.14 6.03 -10.13
C THR A 103 -4.09 7.14 -10.13
N ALA A 104 -3.76 7.69 -8.97
CA ALA A 104 -2.73 8.71 -8.78
C ALA A 104 -1.37 8.24 -9.31
N TYR A 105 -0.96 7.02 -8.93
CA TYR A 105 0.27 6.42 -9.43
C TYR A 105 0.27 6.27 -10.95
N SER A 106 -0.84 5.83 -11.53
CA SER A 106 -0.97 5.65 -12.99
C SER A 106 -0.94 6.97 -13.76
N LEU A 107 -1.38 8.07 -13.13
CA LEU A 107 -1.40 9.42 -13.71
C LEU A 107 -0.11 10.21 -13.43
N GLY A 108 0.86 9.63 -12.74
CA GLY A 108 2.14 10.28 -12.47
C GLY A 108 2.09 11.34 -11.37
N VAL A 109 1.19 11.20 -10.40
CA VAL A 109 1.22 12.00 -9.17
C VAL A 109 2.50 11.66 -8.41
N ASP A 110 3.25 12.67 -7.95
CA ASP A 110 4.55 12.48 -7.31
C ASP A 110 4.44 11.96 -5.87
N GLY A 111 3.38 12.35 -5.15
CA GLY A 111 3.16 11.93 -3.79
C GLY A 111 1.71 12.10 -3.34
N MET A 112 1.32 11.37 -2.30
CA MET A 112 -0.02 11.43 -1.75
C MET A 112 0.01 11.60 -0.22
N ILE A 113 -0.88 12.40 0.31
CA ILE A 113 -1.03 12.61 1.76
C ILE A 113 -2.48 12.36 2.14
N ALA A 114 -2.71 11.51 3.14
CA ALA A 114 -4.02 11.40 3.76
C ALA A 114 -4.05 12.27 5.02
N ALA A 115 -4.91 13.29 5.01
CA ALA A 115 -5.04 14.28 6.07
C ALA A 115 -6.27 14.01 6.96
N ASP A 116 -6.28 14.59 8.15
CA ASP A 116 -7.28 14.37 9.22
C ASP A 116 -7.43 12.91 9.66
N ILE A 117 -6.35 12.13 9.50
CA ILE A 117 -6.28 10.76 9.99
C ILE A 117 -5.03 10.55 10.84
N LYS A 118 -5.13 9.68 11.86
CA LYS A 118 -3.99 9.33 12.72
C LYS A 118 -3.35 8.01 12.32
N THR A 119 -4.12 7.09 11.80
CA THR A 119 -3.65 5.76 11.40
C THR A 119 -4.49 5.25 10.23
N ILE A 120 -3.89 4.39 9.43
CA ILE A 120 -4.56 3.68 8.35
C ILE A 120 -4.08 2.22 8.30
N SER A 121 -4.91 1.32 7.81
CA SER A 121 -4.49 -0.06 7.56
C SER A 121 -3.56 -0.13 6.35
N ASN A 122 -2.25 -0.07 6.59
CA ASN A 122 -1.25 -0.11 5.52
C ASN A 122 -1.40 -1.35 4.63
N SER A 123 -1.52 -2.54 5.24
CA SER A 123 -1.72 -3.79 4.48
C SER A 123 -3.02 -3.80 3.66
N GLY A 124 -4.08 -3.20 4.20
CA GLY A 124 -5.35 -3.02 3.49
C GLY A 124 -5.20 -2.10 2.29
N THR A 125 -4.59 -0.93 2.48
CA THR A 125 -4.40 0.06 1.42
C THR A 125 -3.43 -0.41 0.34
N ILE A 126 -2.34 -1.10 0.71
CA ILE A 126 -1.42 -1.72 -0.25
C ILE A 126 -2.18 -2.73 -1.13
N ARG A 127 -3.03 -3.55 -0.53
CA ARG A 127 -3.82 -4.55 -1.26
C ARG A 127 -4.88 -3.91 -2.15
N THR A 128 -5.65 -2.94 -1.66
CA THR A 128 -6.71 -2.25 -2.43
C THR A 128 -6.16 -1.37 -3.54
N SER A 129 -4.93 -0.87 -3.39
CA SER A 129 -4.20 -0.17 -4.46
C SER A 129 -3.51 -1.10 -5.46
N ALA A 130 -3.66 -2.42 -5.32
CA ALA A 130 -2.94 -3.43 -6.10
C ALA A 130 -1.41 -3.27 -6.06
N GLY A 131 -0.87 -2.74 -4.94
CA GLY A 131 0.54 -2.51 -4.73
C GLY A 131 1.05 -1.10 -5.04
N ALA A 132 0.25 -0.26 -5.69
CA ALA A 132 0.67 1.09 -6.08
C ALA A 132 1.18 1.93 -4.89
N LEU A 133 0.63 1.70 -3.69
CA LEU A 133 1.10 2.39 -2.48
C LEU A 133 2.55 2.06 -2.11
N LEU A 134 3.10 0.96 -2.58
CA LEU A 134 4.53 0.63 -2.36
C LEU A 134 5.47 1.49 -3.23
N ASP A 135 4.96 2.01 -4.34
CA ASP A 135 5.73 2.82 -5.30
C ASP A 135 5.39 4.31 -5.21
N LEU A 136 4.20 4.67 -4.70
CA LEU A 136 3.78 6.05 -4.53
C LEU A 136 4.23 6.56 -3.15
N PRO A 137 5.08 7.61 -3.06
CA PRO A 137 5.37 8.27 -1.80
C PRO A 137 4.08 8.66 -1.07
N PHE A 138 3.91 8.16 0.15
CA PHE A 138 2.67 8.33 0.90
C PHE A 138 2.94 8.72 2.34
N ALA A 139 2.25 9.76 2.81
CA ALA A 139 2.27 10.21 4.19
C ALA A 139 0.85 10.30 4.77
N ILE A 140 0.79 10.38 6.09
CA ILE A 140 -0.43 10.73 6.83
C ILE A 140 -0.18 12.01 7.61
N HIS A 141 -1.22 12.82 7.79
CA HIS A 141 -1.16 14.03 8.59
C HIS A 141 -2.39 14.14 9.49
N PRO A 142 -2.24 14.46 10.80
CA PRO A 142 -3.36 14.44 11.74
C PRO A 142 -4.35 15.61 11.58
N ARG A 143 -3.95 16.70 10.88
CA ARG A 143 -4.77 17.91 10.74
C ARG A 143 -4.60 18.55 9.36
N SER A 144 -5.67 18.60 8.57
CA SER A 144 -5.64 19.15 7.20
C SER A 144 -5.31 20.64 7.16
N VAL A 145 -5.81 21.40 8.13
CA VAL A 145 -5.55 22.86 8.19
C VAL A 145 -4.06 23.16 8.39
N ASP A 146 -3.41 22.42 9.29
CA ASP A 146 -1.96 22.59 9.53
C ASP A 146 -1.17 22.15 8.29
N LEU A 147 -1.55 21.03 7.68
CA LEU A 147 -0.94 20.57 6.44
C LEU A 147 -1.06 21.60 5.31
N ALA A 148 -2.25 22.20 5.15
CA ALA A 148 -2.46 23.23 4.12
C ALA A 148 -1.50 24.40 4.31
N SER A 149 -1.35 24.91 5.55
CA SER A 149 -0.40 25.96 5.87
C SER A 149 1.03 25.57 5.54
N GLU A 150 1.44 24.35 5.94
CA GLU A 150 2.78 23.84 5.65
C GLU A 150 3.08 23.66 4.17
N LEU A 151 2.08 23.30 3.36
CA LEU A 151 2.24 23.19 1.90
C LEU A 151 2.31 24.55 1.23
N ILE A 152 1.52 25.52 1.68
CA ILE A 152 1.59 26.93 1.20
C ILE A 152 2.97 27.52 1.50
N ASP A 153 3.47 27.33 2.73
CA ASP A 153 4.80 27.80 3.14
C ASP A 153 5.92 27.13 2.32
N ALA A 154 5.71 25.90 1.86
CA ALA A 154 6.61 25.19 0.96
C ALA A 154 6.49 25.63 -0.52
N GLY A 155 5.58 26.56 -0.84
CA GLY A 155 5.42 27.13 -2.18
C GLY A 155 4.36 26.45 -3.05
N PHE A 156 3.52 25.57 -2.49
CA PHE A 156 2.45 24.94 -3.25
C PHE A 156 1.25 25.88 -3.46
N THR A 157 0.64 25.81 -4.62
CA THR A 157 -0.71 26.31 -4.86
C THR A 157 -1.70 25.21 -4.55
N LEU A 158 -2.65 25.49 -3.66
CA LEU A 158 -3.69 24.52 -3.29
C LEU A 158 -4.91 24.68 -4.19
N ILE A 159 -5.39 23.56 -4.73
CA ILE A 159 -6.61 23.48 -5.54
C ILE A 159 -7.54 22.49 -4.86
N GLY A 160 -8.72 22.94 -4.43
CA GLY A 160 -9.73 22.10 -3.82
C GLY A 160 -10.68 21.52 -4.88
N ALA A 161 -11.05 20.24 -4.69
CA ALA A 161 -12.13 19.59 -5.43
C ALA A 161 -13.20 19.17 -4.43
N THR A 162 -14.40 19.74 -4.55
CA THR A 162 -15.54 19.44 -3.70
C THR A 162 -16.76 19.09 -4.55
N MET A 163 -17.81 18.54 -3.91
CA MET A 163 -19.06 18.25 -4.63
C MET A 163 -19.83 19.51 -5.08
N ASP A 164 -19.53 20.63 -4.47
CA ASP A 164 -20.20 21.92 -4.75
C ASP A 164 -19.48 22.77 -5.83
N GLY A 165 -18.46 22.20 -6.45
CA GLY A 165 -17.74 22.74 -7.61
C GLY A 165 -16.58 23.64 -7.26
#